data_898d227378137b3f9068909b45eaa18c
#
_entry.id   898d227378137b3f9068909b45eaa18c
#
_cell.length_a   1.000
_cell.length_b   1.000
_cell.length_c   1.000
_cell.angle_alpha   90.00
_cell.angle_beta   90.00
_cell.angle_gamma   90.00
#
_symmetry.space_group_name_H-M   'P 1'
#
loop_
_entity.id
_entity.type
_entity.pdbx_description
1 polymer ?
#
loop_
_entity_poly.entity_id
_entity_poly.type
_entity_poly.pdbx_seq_one_letter_code
_entity_poly.pdbx_strand_id
1 'polypeptide(L)'
;MNFANHPISIKLTEEQATSGQDIHGTINLSYDSRYDSIVINSQIEDSSGIFEFVELNGRKIDYPYPRFSIFEKEIAGQKKITFTARTNHILRNASAKVKFRVSIIQEHKEIASDVSYLILNK
;
A
#
# COMPACT_ATOMS: atom_id res chain seq x y z
N MET A 1 -10.83 -25.68 -2.91
CA MET A 1 -10.85 -24.87 -2.44
C MET A 1 -10.25 -23.89 -2.86
N ASN A 2 -10.44 -23.19 -2.79
CA ASN A 2 -10.00 -22.31 -3.41
C ASN A 2 -9.71 -21.16 -2.77
N PHE A 3 -8.86 -21.12 -2.30
CA PHE A 3 -8.46 -20.19 -1.63
C PHE A 3 -8.05 -19.16 -2.32
N ALA A 4 -8.09 -19.30 -3.23
CA ALA A 4 -7.69 -18.41 -4.00
C ALA A 4 -8.30 -17.21 -3.89
N ASN A 5 -8.94 -17.11 -3.08
CA ASN A 5 -9.72 -16.11 -3.18
C ASN A 5 -9.33 -14.99 -2.40
N HIS A 6 -8.16 -14.54 -2.53
CA HIS A 6 -7.80 -13.22 -2.11
C HIS A 6 -8.02 -12.32 -3.31
N PRO A 7 -9.14 -11.59 -3.37
CA PRO A 7 -9.39 -10.70 -4.50
C PRO A 7 -8.34 -9.61 -4.63
N ILE A 8 -7.65 -9.30 -3.56
CA ILE A 8 -6.54 -8.36 -3.57
C ILE A 8 -5.47 -8.81 -2.60
N SER A 9 -4.20 -8.64 -2.95
CA SER A 9 -3.09 -8.90 -2.05
C SER A 9 -2.02 -7.84 -2.19
N ILE A 10 -1.27 -7.63 -1.12
CA ILE A 10 -0.15 -6.68 -1.11
C ILE A 10 1.09 -7.39 -0.62
N LYS A 11 2.22 -7.15 -1.29
CA LYS A 11 3.49 -7.72 -0.91
C LYS A 11 4.55 -6.63 -0.95
N LEU A 12 5.29 -6.50 0.13
CA LEU A 12 6.39 -5.54 0.22
C LEU A 12 7.69 -6.23 -0.19
N THR A 13 8.51 -5.52 -0.93
CA THR A 13 9.80 -6.04 -1.38
C THR A 13 10.79 -6.07 -0.23
N GLU A 14 10.79 -5.01 0.59
CA GLU A 14 11.70 -4.90 1.73
C GLU A 14 11.02 -5.42 3.00
N GLU A 15 11.76 -6.15 3.81
CA GLU A 15 11.29 -6.58 5.11
C GLU A 15 11.68 -5.58 6.19
N GLN A 16 12.67 -4.76 5.92
CA GLN A 16 13.15 -3.72 6.82
C GLN A 16 13.54 -2.48 6.03
N ALA A 17 13.45 -1.33 6.66
CA ALA A 17 13.82 -0.06 6.06
C ALA A 17 14.24 0.94 7.14
N THR A 18 14.89 2.02 6.74
CA THR A 18 15.19 3.15 7.62
C THR A 18 14.45 4.37 7.10
N SER A 19 14.30 5.37 7.96
CA SER A 19 13.63 6.62 7.57
C SER A 19 14.37 7.26 6.38
N GLY A 20 13.61 7.72 5.40
CA GLY A 20 14.16 8.32 4.18
C GLY A 20 14.44 7.33 3.05
N GLN A 21 14.42 6.04 3.35
CA GLN A 21 14.64 5.02 2.34
C GLN A 21 13.35 4.75 1.56
N ASP A 22 13.47 4.55 0.26
CA ASP A 22 12.32 4.13 -0.55
C ASP A 22 12.02 2.67 -0.27
N ILE A 23 10.75 2.35 -0.10
CA ILE A 23 10.30 0.98 -0.03
C ILE A 23 9.36 0.70 -1.20
N HIS A 24 9.30 -0.53 -1.61
CA HIS A 24 8.58 -0.94 -2.80
C HIS A 24 7.55 -2.01 -2.48
N GLY A 25 6.44 -1.96 -3.16
CA GLY A 25 5.41 -2.96 -2.98
C GLY A 25 4.70 -3.29 -4.28
N THR A 26 4.00 -4.41 -4.26
CA THR A 26 3.21 -4.89 -5.37
C THR A 26 1.82 -5.24 -4.86
N ILE A 27 0.81 -4.77 -5.57
CA ILE A 27 -0.57 -5.11 -5.31
C ILE A 27 -1.01 -6.03 -6.44
N ASN A 28 -1.52 -7.20 -6.09
CA ASN A 28 -2.07 -8.13 -7.07
C ASN A 28 -3.59 -8.13 -6.93
N LEU A 29 -4.26 -7.92 -8.04
CA LEU A 29 -5.71 -7.81 -8.07
C LEU A 29 -6.28 -8.97 -8.88
N SER A 30 -7.07 -9.82 -8.21
CA SER A 30 -7.75 -10.91 -8.90
C SER A 30 -9.26 -10.77 -8.81
N TYR A 31 -9.73 -9.57 -8.54
CA TYR A 31 -11.15 -9.27 -8.44
C TYR A 31 -11.67 -8.97 -9.85
N ASP A 32 -12.64 -9.77 -10.31
CA ASP A 32 -13.16 -9.63 -11.67
C ASP A 32 -14.47 -8.85 -11.75
N SER A 33 -15.06 -8.52 -10.64
CA SER A 33 -16.30 -7.76 -10.62
C SER A 33 -16.03 -6.26 -10.63
N ARG A 34 -17.07 -5.49 -10.77
CA ARG A 34 -16.94 -4.04 -10.78
C ARG A 34 -16.52 -3.49 -9.41
N TYR A 35 -15.66 -2.50 -9.43
CA TYR A 35 -15.28 -1.77 -8.23
C TYR A 35 -14.97 -0.32 -8.62
N ASP A 36 -14.91 0.57 -7.63
CA ASP A 36 -14.68 2.00 -7.89
C ASP A 36 -13.21 2.37 -7.79
N SER A 37 -12.55 1.90 -6.75
CA SER A 37 -11.14 2.25 -6.52
C SER A 37 -10.45 1.25 -5.61
N ILE A 38 -9.13 1.35 -5.59
CA ILE A 38 -8.28 0.67 -4.62
C ILE A 38 -7.65 1.76 -3.77
N VAL A 39 -7.68 1.58 -2.46
CA VAL A 39 -7.09 2.53 -1.52
C VAL A 39 -5.94 1.87 -0.80
N ILE A 40 -4.82 2.57 -0.71
CA ILE A 40 -3.66 2.07 0.02
C ILE A 40 -3.22 3.11 1.06
N ASN A 41 -2.86 2.65 2.25
CA ASN A 41 -2.35 3.50 3.31
C ASN A 41 -1.40 2.72 4.21
N SER A 42 -0.77 3.41 5.14
CA SER A 42 0.16 2.81 6.07
C SER A 42 -0.05 3.34 7.49
N GLN A 43 0.49 2.60 8.46
CA GLN A 43 0.45 3.00 9.86
C GLN A 43 1.74 2.51 10.52
N ILE A 44 2.43 3.41 11.22
CA ILE A 44 3.61 3.09 12.00
C ILE A 44 3.17 2.89 13.45
N GLU A 45 3.52 1.73 14.00
CA GLU A 45 3.15 1.35 15.36
C GLU A 45 3.49 2.41 16.40
N ASP A 46 2.54 2.66 17.31
CA ASP A 46 2.69 3.62 18.41
C ASP A 46 3.09 5.03 17.95
N SER A 47 2.59 5.43 16.79
CA SER A 47 2.98 6.70 16.21
C SER A 47 1.86 7.22 15.32
N SER A 48 1.87 8.52 15.07
CA SER A 48 1.02 9.12 14.06
C SER A 48 1.77 9.21 12.72
N GLY A 49 2.99 8.66 12.66
CA GLY A 49 3.78 8.68 11.44
C GLY A 49 3.18 7.80 10.35
N ILE A 50 3.43 8.18 9.12
CA ILE A 50 2.91 7.49 7.95
C ILE A 50 3.97 7.46 6.86
N PHE A 51 3.76 6.59 5.88
CA PHE A 51 4.51 6.63 4.64
C PHE A 51 3.70 7.42 3.61
N GLU A 52 4.40 8.10 2.71
CA GLU A 52 3.78 8.78 1.59
C GLU A 52 4.10 8.00 0.32
N PHE A 53 3.12 7.90 -0.57
CA PHE A 53 3.29 7.17 -1.82
C PHE A 53 3.84 8.13 -2.86
N VAL A 54 5.04 7.84 -3.38
CA VAL A 54 5.77 8.74 -4.26
C VAL A 54 5.80 8.29 -5.71
N GLU A 55 5.47 7.02 -5.97
CA GLU A 55 5.48 6.48 -7.33
C GLU A 55 4.45 5.37 -7.47
N LEU A 56 3.77 5.33 -8.61
CA LEU A 56 2.78 4.31 -8.92
C LEU A 56 3.01 3.80 -10.34
N ASN A 57 3.19 2.49 -10.50
CA ASN A 57 3.46 1.84 -11.79
C ASN A 57 4.58 2.52 -12.57
N GLY A 58 5.66 2.91 -11.86
CA GLY A 58 6.80 3.56 -12.47
C GLY A 58 6.61 5.04 -12.76
N ARG A 59 5.47 5.61 -12.41
CA ARG A 59 5.18 7.03 -12.66
C ARG A 59 5.27 7.80 -11.36
N LYS A 60 6.03 8.87 -11.37
CA LYS A 60 6.21 9.71 -10.19
C LYS A 60 4.89 10.41 -9.85
N ILE A 61 4.57 10.44 -8.57
CA ILE A 61 3.42 11.17 -8.05
C ILE A 61 3.89 12.59 -7.71
N ASP A 62 3.28 13.60 -8.33
CA ASP A 62 3.70 14.99 -8.14
C ASP A 62 3.51 15.48 -6.72
N TYR A 63 2.43 15.04 -6.09
CA TYR A 63 2.13 15.43 -4.71
C TYR A 63 1.98 14.16 -3.88
N PRO A 64 3.03 13.72 -3.17
CA PRO A 64 2.96 12.50 -2.37
C PRO A 64 1.83 12.57 -1.34
N TYR A 65 1.11 11.49 -1.21
CA TYR A 65 -0.02 11.39 -0.29
C TYR A 65 0.16 10.25 0.70
N PRO A 66 -0.35 10.41 1.93
CA PRO A 66 -0.30 9.32 2.92
C PRO A 66 -1.35 8.24 2.66
N ARG A 67 -2.43 8.59 1.97
CA ARG A 67 -3.48 7.66 1.60
C ARG A 67 -3.76 7.88 0.14
N PHE A 68 -3.60 6.85 -0.66
CA PHE A 68 -3.70 7.00 -2.09
C PHE A 68 -4.85 6.18 -2.66
N SER A 69 -5.70 6.81 -3.45
CA SER A 69 -6.81 6.15 -4.13
C SER A 69 -6.50 5.99 -5.61
N ILE A 70 -6.63 4.77 -6.09
CA ILE A 70 -6.38 4.46 -7.49
C ILE A 70 -7.72 4.04 -8.09
N PHE A 71 -8.23 4.81 -9.04
CA PHE A 71 -9.54 4.52 -9.62
C PHE A 71 -9.43 3.42 -10.68
N GLU A 72 -10.49 2.66 -10.82
CA GLU A 72 -10.52 1.53 -11.76
C GLU A 72 -10.04 1.91 -13.15
N LYS A 73 -10.48 3.03 -13.68
CA LYS A 73 -10.09 3.45 -15.01
C LYS A 73 -8.59 3.72 -15.14
N GLU A 74 -7.93 4.07 -14.04
CA GLU A 74 -6.49 4.30 -14.06
C GLU A 74 -5.72 3.00 -14.09
N ILE A 75 -6.33 1.92 -13.61
CA ILE A 75 -5.72 0.61 -13.60
C ILE A 75 -5.83 -0.03 -14.99
N ALA A 76 -6.88 0.31 -15.72
CA ALA A 76 -7.08 -0.13 -17.12
C ALA A 76 -6.94 -1.65 -17.30
N GLY A 77 -7.53 -2.41 -16.38
CA GLY A 77 -7.51 -3.86 -16.49
C GLY A 77 -6.24 -4.54 -16.02
N GLN A 78 -5.27 -3.78 -15.54
CA GLN A 78 -4.04 -4.37 -15.01
C GLN A 78 -4.34 -5.17 -13.74
N LYS A 79 -3.69 -6.30 -13.60
CA LYS A 79 -3.85 -7.15 -12.42
C LYS A 79 -2.71 -6.96 -11.42
N LYS A 80 -1.68 -6.23 -11.80
CA LYS A 80 -0.52 -6.00 -10.96
C LYS A 80 -0.21 -4.51 -10.95
N ILE A 81 -0.12 -3.95 -9.76
CA ILE A 81 0.18 -2.53 -9.56
C ILE A 81 1.39 -2.44 -8.65
N THR A 82 2.40 -1.67 -9.04
CA THR A 82 3.59 -1.48 -8.22
C THR A 82 3.57 -0.07 -7.64
N PHE A 83 4.19 0.09 -6.49
CA PHE A 83 4.29 1.41 -5.85
C PHE A 83 5.60 1.56 -5.11
N THR A 84 5.99 2.82 -4.90
CA THR A 84 7.12 3.20 -4.06
C THR A 84 6.60 4.15 -3.00
N ALA A 85 7.04 3.95 -1.77
CA ALA A 85 6.64 4.80 -0.64
C ALA A 85 7.87 5.18 0.17
N ARG A 86 7.75 6.28 0.91
CA ARG A 86 8.85 6.81 1.73
C ARG A 86 8.30 7.47 2.97
N THR A 87 9.02 7.40 4.08
CA THR A 87 8.65 8.14 5.28
C THR A 87 9.82 8.99 5.75
N ASN A 88 9.50 10.14 6.32
CA ASN A 88 10.48 10.99 7.00
C ASN A 88 10.27 10.92 8.51
N HIS A 89 9.43 10.01 8.97
CA HIS A 89 9.15 9.88 10.39
C HIS A 89 10.38 9.41 11.15
N ILE A 90 10.68 10.09 12.25
CA ILE A 90 11.82 9.75 13.10
C ILE A 90 11.31 8.94 14.28
N LEU A 91 11.84 7.73 14.43
CA LEU A 91 11.43 6.84 15.50
C LEU A 91 12.05 7.26 16.83
N ARG A 92 11.28 7.07 17.91
CA ARG A 92 11.80 7.24 19.27
C ARG A 92 12.50 5.97 19.71
N ASN A 93 11.96 4.82 19.32
CA ASN A 93 12.53 3.51 19.67
C ASN A 93 13.46 3.03 18.57
N ALA A 94 14.18 1.94 18.84
CA ALA A 94 15.11 1.37 17.87
C ALA A 94 14.41 0.89 16.61
N SER A 95 13.18 0.41 16.73
CA SER A 95 12.42 -0.07 15.60
C SER A 95 10.92 0.03 15.86
N ALA A 96 10.13 -0.05 14.81
CA ALA A 96 8.68 -0.08 14.89
C ALA A 96 8.13 -0.93 13.76
N LYS A 97 7.01 -1.58 14.02
CA LYS A 97 6.31 -2.37 13.00
C LYS A 97 5.47 -1.42 12.16
N VAL A 98 5.51 -1.59 10.87
CA VAL A 98 4.74 -0.77 9.94
C VAL A 98 3.75 -1.67 9.20
N LYS A 99 2.49 -1.26 9.16
CA LYS A 99 1.45 -1.97 8.44
C LYS A 99 1.09 -1.19 7.18
N PHE A 100 1.10 -1.86 6.05
CA PHE A 100 0.53 -1.34 4.81
C PHE A 100 -0.77 -2.07 4.55
N ARG A 101 -1.81 -1.35 4.24
CA ARG A 101 -3.12 -1.92 4.01
C ARG A 101 -3.67 -1.45 2.67
N VAL A 102 -4.20 -2.39 1.89
CA VAL A 102 -4.83 -2.09 0.62
C VAL A 102 -6.27 -2.61 0.66
N SER A 103 -7.19 -1.87 0.07
CA SER A 103 -8.62 -2.21 0.09
C SER A 103 -9.25 -1.97 -1.27
N ILE A 104 -10.23 -2.80 -1.61
CA ILE A 104 -11.09 -2.58 -2.78
C ILE A 104 -12.35 -1.88 -2.29
N ILE A 105 -12.67 -0.75 -2.90
CA ILE A 105 -13.83 0.07 -2.53
C ILE A 105 -14.86 0.03 -3.64
N GLN A 106 -16.11 -0.22 -3.27
CA GLN A 106 -17.24 -0.15 -4.19
C GLN A 106 -18.42 0.47 -3.47
N GLU A 107 -18.99 1.51 -4.07
CA GLU A 107 -20.12 2.23 -3.48
C GLU A 107 -19.85 2.66 -2.03
N HIS A 108 -18.64 3.18 -1.82
CA HIS A 108 -18.18 3.66 -0.51
C HIS A 108 -18.00 2.57 0.54
N LYS A 109 -18.04 1.30 0.13
CA LYS A 109 -17.83 0.18 1.04
C LYS A 109 -16.56 -0.57 0.71
N GLU A 110 -15.86 -1.01 1.74
CA GLU A 110 -14.71 -1.88 1.57
C GLU A 110 -15.22 -3.30 1.37
N ILE A 111 -14.91 -3.89 0.23
CA ILE A 111 -15.38 -5.24 -0.08
C ILE A 111 -14.29 -6.29 0.08
N ALA A 112 -13.04 -5.90 0.14
CA ALA A 112 -11.92 -6.80 0.41
C ALA A 112 -10.72 -5.97 0.80
N SER A 113 -9.80 -6.56 1.55
CA SER A 113 -8.56 -5.89 1.94
C SER A 113 -7.47 -6.92 2.21
N ASP A 114 -6.24 -6.43 2.24
CA ASP A 114 -5.08 -7.22 2.63
C ASP A 114 -4.06 -6.30 3.30
N VAL A 115 -3.20 -6.88 4.12
CA VAL A 115 -2.16 -6.14 4.82
C VAL A 115 -0.81 -6.81 4.64
N SER A 116 0.24 -6.03 4.71
CA SER A 116 1.61 -6.51 4.74
C SER A 116 2.41 -5.64 5.69
N TYR A 117 3.49 -6.18 6.24
CA TYR A 117 4.25 -5.52 7.29
C TYR A 117 5.72 -5.42 6.94
N LEU A 118 6.36 -4.36 7.44
CA LEU A 118 7.81 -4.29 7.45
C LEU A 118 8.25 -3.72 8.80
N ILE A 119 9.54 -3.77 9.08
CA ILE A 119 10.13 -3.19 10.27
C ILE A 119 10.87 -1.93 9.87
N LEU A 120 10.51 -0.82 10.49
CA LEU A 120 11.21 0.45 10.29
C LEU A 120 12.24 0.55 11.41
N ASN A 121 13.50 0.74 11.06
CA ASN A 121 14.60 0.88 12.00
C ASN A 121 15.01 2.35 12.12
N LYS A 122 15.44 2.71 13.32
CA LYS A 122 15.87 4.06 13.58
C LYS A 122 17.19 4.40 12.87
#